data_4614f4ffd7e215436786222451f61eec
#
_entry.id   4614f4ffd7e215436786222451f61eec
#
_cell.length_a   1.000
_cell.length_b   1.000
_cell.length_c   1.000
_cell.angle_alpha   90.00
_cell.angle_beta   90.00
_cell.angle_gamma   90.00
#
_symmetry.space_group_name_H-M   'P 1'
#
loop_
_entity.id
_entity.type
_entity.pdbx_description
1 polymer ?
#
loop_
_entity_poly.entity_id
_entity_poly.type
_entity_poly.pdbx_seq_one_letter_code
_entity_poly.pdbx_strand_id
1 'polypeptide(L)'
;MHEIDTSVPHFFSRIWGTRIVVTPEIVSKVLHVPRIVHPNYLSCERLRTASKDELSSLFCETPFSWGDHQNTLCSGFAKGLRFLNMVMTIILHPLSHYNTITEPRAQFLLSLLEDISIDFPSHFILSLIDVYRDMATHDMLIFPSIITWILCHFSVSFPESPHFSVMGVIDRATVRRNEAQLWPRRP
;
A
#
# COMPACT_ATOMS: atom_id res chain seq x y z
N MET A 1 -19.30 -12.26 -23.90
CA MET A 1 -18.54 -12.82 -22.76
C MET A 1 -17.09 -12.53 -23.08
N HIS A 2 -16.48 -11.47 -22.48
CA HIS A 2 -15.07 -11.18 -22.73
C HIS A 2 -14.23 -12.27 -22.06
N GLU A 3 -13.39 -12.92 -22.84
CA GLU A 3 -12.35 -13.79 -22.30
C GLU A 3 -11.47 -12.97 -21.36
N ILE A 4 -11.36 -13.42 -20.11
CA ILE A 4 -10.48 -12.77 -19.14
C ILE A 4 -9.08 -13.28 -19.46
N ASP A 5 -8.18 -12.36 -19.82
CA ASP A 5 -6.77 -12.68 -20.01
C ASP A 5 -6.20 -13.20 -18.68
N THR A 6 -5.89 -14.49 -18.65
CA THR A 6 -5.35 -15.15 -17.45
C THR A 6 -3.93 -14.73 -17.09
N SER A 7 -3.25 -14.00 -17.97
CA SER A 7 -1.92 -13.41 -17.69
C SER A 7 -2.00 -12.17 -16.80
N VAL A 8 -3.19 -11.54 -16.70
CA VAL A 8 -3.42 -10.35 -15.88
C VAL A 8 -3.96 -10.75 -14.51
N PRO A 9 -3.41 -10.25 -13.40
CA PRO A 9 -3.91 -10.59 -12.08
C PRO A 9 -5.37 -10.15 -11.93
N HIS A 10 -6.23 -11.07 -11.48
CA HIS A 10 -7.64 -10.80 -11.25
C HIS A 10 -8.18 -11.73 -10.17
N PHE A 11 -9.33 -11.37 -9.58
CA PHE A 11 -10.04 -12.26 -8.68
C PHE A 11 -11.55 -12.20 -8.90
N PHE A 12 -12.21 -13.27 -8.48
CA PHE A 12 -13.66 -13.41 -8.47
C PHE A 12 -14.17 -13.44 -7.03
N SER A 13 -15.29 -12.78 -6.80
CA SER A 13 -15.99 -12.89 -5.53
C SER A 13 -17.50 -12.88 -5.75
N ARG A 14 -18.24 -13.34 -4.75
CA ARG A 14 -19.70 -13.21 -4.69
C ARG A 14 -20.09 -12.57 -3.38
N ILE A 15 -20.66 -11.39 -3.44
CA ILE A 15 -21.05 -10.60 -2.27
C ILE A 15 -22.54 -10.34 -2.34
N TRP A 16 -23.29 -10.81 -1.36
CA TRP A 16 -24.75 -10.77 -1.30
C TRP A 16 -25.43 -11.16 -2.61
N GLY A 17 -24.97 -12.26 -3.19
CA GLY A 17 -25.50 -12.79 -4.46
C GLY A 17 -24.96 -12.13 -5.72
N THR A 18 -24.37 -10.95 -5.63
CA THR A 18 -23.75 -10.25 -6.78
C THR A 18 -22.39 -10.85 -7.08
N ARG A 19 -22.21 -11.34 -8.31
CA ARG A 19 -20.89 -11.78 -8.80
C ARG A 19 -20.08 -10.57 -9.23
N ILE A 20 -18.89 -10.42 -8.68
CA ILE A 20 -17.93 -9.39 -9.04
C ILE A 20 -16.67 -10.03 -9.62
N VAL A 21 -16.09 -9.36 -10.60
CA VAL A 21 -14.80 -9.70 -11.20
C VAL A 21 -13.94 -8.45 -11.12
N VAL A 22 -12.86 -8.50 -10.38
CA VAL A 22 -11.98 -7.34 -10.20
C VAL A 22 -10.73 -7.56 -11.03
N THR A 23 -10.52 -6.66 -11.97
CA THR A 23 -9.34 -6.59 -12.84
C THR A 23 -8.60 -5.27 -12.62
N PRO A 24 -7.34 -5.16 -13.02
CA PRO A 24 -6.61 -3.90 -12.94
C PRO A 24 -7.29 -2.73 -13.65
N GLU A 25 -8.01 -3.00 -14.76
CA GLU A 25 -8.76 -1.98 -15.50
C GLU A 25 -9.91 -1.43 -14.66
N ILE A 26 -10.62 -2.29 -13.92
CA ILE A 26 -11.70 -1.87 -13.02
C ILE A 26 -11.11 -1.04 -11.87
N VAL A 27 -10.01 -1.49 -11.27
CA VAL A 27 -9.32 -0.73 -10.20
C VAL A 27 -8.86 0.63 -10.72
N SER A 28 -8.23 0.66 -11.89
CA SER A 28 -7.82 1.89 -12.58
C SER A 28 -8.99 2.86 -12.77
N LYS A 29 -10.12 2.36 -13.27
CA LYS A 29 -11.32 3.15 -13.48
C LYS A 29 -11.91 3.69 -12.18
N VAL A 30 -12.00 2.86 -11.16
CA VAL A 30 -12.58 3.22 -9.85
C VAL A 30 -11.73 4.25 -9.12
N LEU A 31 -10.42 4.11 -9.19
CA LEU A 31 -9.47 5.00 -8.49
C LEU A 31 -9.03 6.21 -9.33
N HIS A 32 -9.40 6.26 -10.62
CA HIS A 32 -8.89 7.25 -11.57
C HIS A 32 -7.36 7.31 -11.66
N VAL A 33 -6.69 6.17 -11.50
CA VAL A 33 -5.23 6.04 -11.65
C VAL A 33 -4.91 5.34 -12.95
N PRO A 34 -3.89 5.80 -13.70
CA PRO A 34 -3.54 5.20 -14.99
C PRO A 34 -2.99 3.78 -14.81
N ARG A 35 -3.18 2.96 -15.84
CA ARG A 35 -2.47 1.69 -15.98
C ARG A 35 -1.08 1.94 -16.54
N ILE A 36 -0.11 1.19 -16.05
CA ILE A 36 1.24 1.16 -16.60
C ILE A 36 1.43 -0.20 -17.27
N VAL A 37 1.55 -0.18 -18.60
CA VAL A 37 1.59 -1.42 -19.41
C VAL A 37 2.86 -2.23 -19.15
N HIS A 38 3.97 -1.55 -18.88
CA HIS A 38 5.26 -2.18 -18.60
C HIS A 38 5.83 -1.66 -17.28
N PRO A 39 5.28 -2.09 -16.13
CA PRO A 39 5.77 -1.65 -14.84
C PRO A 39 7.14 -2.26 -14.57
N ASN A 40 8.08 -1.45 -14.13
CA ASN A 40 9.43 -1.90 -13.78
C ASN A 40 9.51 -2.48 -12.36
N TYR A 41 8.52 -2.21 -11.50
CA TYR A 41 8.58 -2.55 -10.09
C TYR A 41 8.89 -4.03 -9.83
N LEU A 42 8.14 -4.96 -10.45
CA LEU A 42 8.32 -6.40 -10.22
C LEU A 42 9.58 -6.99 -10.88
N SER A 43 10.08 -6.35 -11.94
CA SER A 43 11.25 -6.80 -12.72
C SER A 43 12.53 -6.03 -12.40
N CYS A 44 12.45 -5.00 -11.56
CA CYS A 44 13.58 -4.14 -11.23
C CYS A 44 14.63 -4.90 -10.40
N GLU A 45 15.77 -5.17 -10.99
CA GLU A 45 16.89 -5.81 -10.31
C GLU A 45 17.36 -5.02 -9.09
N ARG A 46 17.36 -3.68 -9.20
CA ARG A 46 17.72 -2.76 -8.12
C ARG A 46 16.91 -3.00 -6.84
N LEU A 47 15.59 -3.22 -6.98
CA LEU A 47 14.71 -3.49 -5.82
C LEU A 47 14.96 -4.87 -5.24
N ARG A 48 15.22 -5.86 -6.09
CA ARG A 48 15.43 -7.25 -5.68
C ARG A 48 16.77 -7.47 -5.00
N THR A 49 17.78 -6.68 -5.34
CA THR A 49 19.15 -6.79 -4.82
C THR A 49 19.45 -5.84 -3.67
N ALA A 50 18.57 -4.86 -3.42
CA ALA A 50 18.73 -3.92 -2.31
C ALA A 50 18.75 -4.67 -0.97
N SER A 51 19.90 -4.64 -0.29
CA SER A 51 20.02 -5.27 1.02
C SER A 51 19.36 -4.44 2.12
N LYS A 52 19.00 -5.08 3.22
CA LYS A 52 18.41 -4.40 4.40
C LYS A 52 19.31 -3.28 4.92
N ASP A 53 20.62 -3.48 4.96
CA ASP A 53 21.56 -2.48 5.43
C ASP A 53 21.68 -1.31 4.46
N GLU A 54 21.57 -1.56 3.16
CA GLU A 54 21.51 -0.52 2.15
C GLU A 54 20.21 0.31 2.30
N LEU A 55 19.05 -0.35 2.46
CA LEU A 55 17.77 0.32 2.71
C LEU A 55 17.82 1.17 3.99
N SER A 56 18.45 0.65 5.05
CA SER A 56 18.69 1.41 6.27
C SER A 56 19.53 2.67 6.03
N SER A 57 20.60 2.53 5.22
CA SER A 57 21.50 3.63 4.90
C SER A 57 20.81 4.72 4.06
N LEU A 58 19.88 4.33 3.20
CA LEU A 58 19.11 5.27 2.37
C LEU A 58 17.99 5.99 3.15
N PHE A 59 17.38 5.30 4.11
CA PHE A 59 16.17 5.81 4.76
C PHE A 59 16.44 6.52 6.09
N CYS A 60 17.57 6.21 6.76
CA CYS A 60 17.84 6.71 8.09
C CYS A 60 18.85 7.85 8.10
N GLU A 61 18.62 8.84 8.97
CA GLU A 61 19.58 9.92 9.23
C GLU A 61 20.86 9.36 9.83
N THR A 62 20.74 8.29 10.63
CA THR A 62 21.86 7.53 11.18
C THR A 62 21.68 6.08 10.78
N PRO A 63 22.48 5.55 9.83
CA PRO A 63 22.40 4.16 9.42
C PRO A 63 22.61 3.19 10.59
N PHE A 64 21.87 2.11 10.58
CA PHE A 64 22.00 1.02 11.56
C PHE A 64 21.91 -0.32 10.84
N SER A 65 22.42 -1.38 11.43
CA SER A 65 22.26 -2.72 10.89
C SER A 65 20.85 -3.23 11.18
N TRP A 66 20.10 -3.57 10.13
CA TRP A 66 18.78 -4.18 10.26
C TRP A 66 18.89 -5.63 10.73
N GLY A 67 19.98 -6.32 10.39
CA GLY A 67 20.21 -7.71 10.76
C GLY A 67 19.18 -8.68 10.20
N ASP A 68 18.93 -9.76 10.93
CA ASP A 68 18.00 -10.82 10.51
C ASP A 68 16.54 -10.57 10.90
N HIS A 69 16.21 -9.42 11.48
CA HIS A 69 14.85 -9.10 11.86
C HIS A 69 13.95 -9.00 10.64
N GLN A 70 12.69 -9.46 10.78
CA GLN A 70 11.69 -9.36 9.72
C GLN A 70 11.26 -7.91 9.46
N ASN A 71 11.30 -7.06 10.50
CA ASN A 71 10.93 -5.66 10.43
C ASN A 71 11.90 -4.80 11.24
N THR A 72 11.91 -3.51 10.95
CA THR A 72 12.68 -2.52 11.69
C THR A 72 11.84 -1.30 12.05
N LEU A 73 12.31 -0.53 13.04
CA LEU A 73 11.62 0.67 13.50
C LEU A 73 11.84 1.85 12.55
N CYS A 74 10.77 2.50 12.15
CA CYS A 74 10.82 3.72 11.32
C CYS A 74 11.23 4.96 12.10
N SER A 75 11.48 4.87 13.41
CA SER A 75 11.89 6.02 14.25
C SER A 75 13.22 6.62 13.81
N GLY A 76 14.10 5.81 13.20
CA GLY A 76 15.39 6.28 12.64
C GLY A 76 15.29 6.88 11.24
N PHE A 77 14.12 6.81 10.59
CA PHE A 77 13.96 7.33 9.24
C PHE A 77 14.08 8.85 9.21
N ALA A 78 14.65 9.39 8.14
CA ALA A 78 14.56 10.80 7.82
C ALA A 78 13.09 11.25 7.83
N LYS A 79 12.83 12.45 8.34
CA LYS A 79 11.44 12.93 8.65
C LYS A 79 10.49 12.79 7.46
N GLY A 80 10.94 13.16 6.26
CA GLY A 80 10.13 13.04 5.04
C GLY A 80 9.77 11.59 4.71
N LEU A 81 10.72 10.67 4.85
CA LEU A 81 10.51 9.25 4.59
C LEU A 81 9.61 8.59 5.63
N ARG A 82 9.70 9.02 6.88
CA ARG A 82 8.79 8.56 7.93
C ARG A 82 7.34 8.98 7.66
N PHE A 83 7.14 10.20 7.17
CA PHE A 83 5.84 10.68 6.74
C PHE A 83 5.33 9.89 5.52
N LEU A 84 6.17 9.70 4.50
CA LEU A 84 5.82 8.92 3.32
C LEU A 84 5.48 7.47 3.67
N ASN A 85 6.24 6.83 4.55
CA ASN A 85 5.92 5.49 5.06
C ASN A 85 4.58 5.46 5.80
N MET A 86 4.26 6.49 6.58
CA MET A 86 2.95 6.59 7.24
C MET A 86 1.81 6.68 6.21
N VAL A 87 1.94 7.54 5.20
CA VAL A 87 0.97 7.66 4.10
C VAL A 87 0.81 6.33 3.37
N MET A 88 1.92 5.71 3.02
CA MET A 88 1.95 4.40 2.37
C MET A 88 1.24 3.34 3.20
N THR A 89 1.49 3.33 4.52
CA THR A 89 0.86 2.37 5.45
C THR A 89 -0.64 2.56 5.56
N ILE A 90 -1.12 3.80 5.55
CA ILE A 90 -2.55 4.08 5.73
C ILE A 90 -3.32 3.86 4.42
N ILE A 91 -2.73 4.24 3.28
CA ILE A 91 -3.45 4.30 2.00
C ILE A 91 -3.14 3.11 1.09
N LEU A 92 -1.84 2.80 0.92
CA LEU A 92 -1.39 1.86 -0.10
C LEU A 92 -1.14 0.44 0.43
N HIS A 93 -0.86 0.30 1.71
CA HIS A 93 -0.52 -0.97 2.33
C HIS A 93 -0.91 -0.97 3.81
N PRO A 94 -2.22 -0.94 4.12
CA PRO A 94 -2.69 -0.82 5.49
C PRO A 94 -2.16 -1.95 6.37
N LEU A 95 -1.49 -1.58 7.45
CA LEU A 95 -1.06 -2.50 8.50
C LEU A 95 -1.41 -1.90 9.86
N SER A 96 -1.52 -2.76 10.86
CA SER A 96 -1.78 -2.34 12.26
C SER A 96 -0.68 -1.44 12.84
N HIS A 97 0.54 -1.50 12.30
CA HIS A 97 1.71 -0.79 12.84
C HIS A 97 2.41 0.02 11.75
N TYR A 98 2.32 1.35 11.84
CA TYR A 98 3.04 2.29 10.97
C TYR A 98 4.45 2.65 11.50
N ASN A 99 4.79 2.17 12.70
CA ASN A 99 6.09 2.44 13.33
C ASN A 99 7.20 1.47 12.88
N THR A 100 6.83 0.42 12.17
CA THR A 100 7.78 -0.56 11.65
C THR A 100 7.61 -0.72 10.16
N ILE A 101 8.66 -1.16 9.49
CA ILE A 101 8.66 -1.47 8.05
C ILE A 101 9.27 -2.84 7.83
N THR A 102 8.65 -3.63 6.97
CA THR A 102 9.19 -4.90 6.47
C THR A 102 10.03 -4.65 5.22
N GLU A 103 10.89 -5.61 4.87
CA GLU A 103 11.74 -5.50 3.69
C GLU A 103 10.95 -5.27 2.38
N PRO A 104 9.85 -6.01 2.06
CA PRO A 104 9.07 -5.74 0.86
C PRO A 104 8.48 -4.32 0.82
N ARG A 105 8.10 -3.78 1.96
CA ARG A 105 7.59 -2.40 2.04
C ARG A 105 8.70 -1.37 1.90
N ALA A 106 9.89 -1.66 2.41
CA ALA A 106 11.06 -0.82 2.21
C ALA A 106 11.45 -0.79 0.73
N GLN A 107 11.39 -1.92 0.04
CA GLN A 107 11.57 -1.99 -1.41
C GLN A 107 10.50 -1.20 -2.18
N PHE A 108 9.24 -1.25 -1.74
CA PHE A 108 8.19 -0.41 -2.32
C PHE A 108 8.44 1.08 -2.06
N LEU A 109 8.89 1.46 -0.86
CA LEU A 109 9.28 2.84 -0.55
C LEU A 109 10.48 3.29 -1.41
N LEU A 110 11.46 2.42 -1.61
CA LEU A 110 12.60 2.67 -2.50
C LEU A 110 12.13 2.92 -3.94
N SER A 111 11.16 2.15 -4.42
CA SER A 111 10.63 2.35 -5.78
C SER A 111 10.00 3.73 -5.98
N LEU A 112 9.35 4.28 -4.95
CA LEU A 112 8.80 5.63 -4.99
C LEU A 112 9.91 6.70 -4.97
N LEU A 113 11.02 6.44 -4.29
CA LEU A 113 12.15 7.37 -4.22
C LEU A 113 12.97 7.39 -5.51
N GLU A 114 13.09 6.26 -6.17
CA GLU A 114 13.87 6.12 -7.42
C GLU A 114 12.98 6.27 -8.67
N ASP A 115 11.73 6.73 -8.52
CA ASP A 115 10.77 6.94 -9.62
C ASP A 115 10.58 5.68 -10.50
N ILE A 116 10.63 4.51 -9.86
CA ILE A 116 10.41 3.24 -10.52
C ILE A 116 8.91 3.08 -10.79
N SER A 117 8.55 2.84 -12.03
CA SER A 117 7.14 2.77 -12.44
C SER A 117 6.42 1.57 -11.82
N ILE A 118 5.27 1.85 -11.18
CA ILE A 118 4.40 0.87 -10.52
C ILE A 118 3.03 0.89 -11.18
N ASP A 119 2.56 -0.25 -11.69
CA ASP A 119 1.14 -0.42 -12.03
C ASP A 119 0.34 -0.66 -10.75
N PHE A 120 -0.07 0.43 -10.10
CA PHE A 120 -0.78 0.35 -8.82
C PHE A 120 -2.05 -0.53 -8.88
N PRO A 121 -2.89 -0.49 -9.92
CA PRO A 121 -4.03 -1.39 -10.03
C PRO A 121 -3.67 -2.87 -9.98
N SER A 122 -2.62 -3.30 -10.67
CA SER A 122 -2.13 -4.69 -10.59
C SER A 122 -1.53 -5.00 -9.22
N HIS A 123 -0.73 -4.08 -8.67
CA HIS A 123 -0.15 -4.24 -7.33
C HIS A 123 -1.23 -4.41 -6.25
N PHE A 124 -2.30 -3.63 -6.31
CA PHE A 124 -3.45 -3.76 -5.42
C PHE A 124 -4.05 -5.17 -5.45
N ILE A 125 -4.31 -5.70 -6.66
CA ILE A 125 -4.90 -7.04 -6.81
C ILE A 125 -3.96 -8.12 -6.29
N LEU A 126 -2.66 -8.04 -6.62
CA LEU A 126 -1.67 -8.98 -6.13
C LEU A 126 -1.58 -8.97 -4.61
N SER A 127 -1.57 -7.79 -3.99
CA SER A 127 -1.57 -7.65 -2.53
C SER A 127 -2.80 -8.30 -1.89
N LEU A 128 -3.99 -8.15 -2.48
CA LEU A 128 -5.21 -8.83 -1.99
C LEU A 128 -5.12 -10.35 -2.14
N ILE A 129 -4.58 -10.85 -3.23
CA ILE A 129 -4.38 -12.28 -3.45
C ILE A 129 -3.41 -12.85 -2.42
N ASP A 130 -2.32 -12.15 -2.14
CA ASP A 130 -1.31 -12.57 -1.17
C ASP A 130 -1.89 -12.64 0.25
N VAL A 131 -2.64 -11.61 0.66
CA VAL A 131 -3.36 -11.62 1.94
C VAL A 131 -4.36 -12.76 2.01
N TYR A 132 -5.10 -13.02 0.95
CA TYR A 132 -6.06 -14.13 0.91
C TYR A 132 -5.38 -15.50 1.06
N ARG A 133 -4.20 -15.67 0.46
CA ARG A 133 -3.41 -16.92 0.59
C ARG A 133 -2.84 -17.10 1.98
N ASP A 134 -2.49 -16.03 2.65
CA ASP A 134 -1.89 -16.02 3.98
C ASP A 134 -2.91 -15.63 5.09
N MET A 135 -4.14 -16.11 4.95
CA MET A 135 -5.26 -15.81 5.85
C MET A 135 -5.00 -16.12 7.34
N ALA A 136 -3.99 -16.93 7.65
CA ALA A 136 -3.66 -17.28 9.02
C ALA A 136 -2.94 -16.17 9.80
N THR A 137 -2.43 -15.14 9.13
CA THR A 137 -1.57 -14.10 9.73
C THR A 137 -2.16 -12.70 9.72
N HIS A 138 -3.32 -12.49 9.07
CA HIS A 138 -3.89 -11.15 8.90
C HIS A 138 -5.24 -11.00 9.61
N ASP A 139 -5.23 -10.26 10.72
CA ASP A 139 -6.45 -9.89 11.46
C ASP A 139 -7.15 -8.66 10.86
N MET A 140 -6.59 -8.02 9.84
CA MET A 140 -7.11 -6.78 9.28
C MET A 140 -7.36 -6.87 7.77
N LEU A 141 -8.51 -6.34 7.36
CA LEU A 141 -8.81 -6.12 5.95
C LEU A 141 -7.90 -5.01 5.39
N ILE A 142 -7.08 -5.35 4.39
CA ILE A 142 -6.29 -4.35 3.67
C ILE A 142 -7.17 -3.58 2.69
N PHE A 143 -6.84 -2.32 2.46
CA PHE A 143 -7.52 -1.42 1.50
C PHE A 143 -9.06 -1.29 1.67
N PRO A 144 -9.61 -1.15 2.88
CA PRO A 144 -11.06 -1.19 3.07
C PRO A 144 -11.81 -0.14 2.25
N SER A 145 -11.26 1.07 2.12
CA SER A 145 -11.86 2.14 1.32
C SER A 145 -11.90 1.80 -0.17
N ILE A 146 -10.82 1.23 -0.72
CA ILE A 146 -10.74 0.84 -2.13
C ILE A 146 -11.72 -0.29 -2.41
N ILE A 147 -11.79 -1.28 -1.52
CA ILE A 147 -12.77 -2.37 -1.62
C ILE A 147 -14.19 -1.81 -1.63
N THR A 148 -14.51 -0.88 -0.74
CA THR A 148 -15.82 -0.23 -0.71
C THR A 148 -16.14 0.46 -2.03
N TRP A 149 -15.22 1.23 -2.61
CA TRP A 149 -15.43 1.88 -3.90
C TRP A 149 -15.63 0.88 -5.05
N ILE A 150 -14.88 -0.23 -5.05
CA ILE A 150 -15.08 -1.31 -6.02
C ILE A 150 -16.48 -1.91 -5.87
N LEU A 151 -16.93 -2.19 -4.65
CA LEU A 151 -18.27 -2.72 -4.40
C LEU A 151 -19.37 -1.75 -4.85
N CYS A 152 -19.21 -0.45 -4.60
CA CYS A 152 -20.10 0.59 -5.12
C CYS A 152 -20.12 0.60 -6.66
N HIS A 153 -18.97 0.41 -7.32
CA HIS A 153 -18.89 0.33 -8.78
C HIS A 153 -19.72 -0.84 -9.34
N PHE A 154 -19.79 -1.96 -8.62
CA PHE A 154 -20.62 -3.10 -8.97
C PHE A 154 -22.07 -3.00 -8.46
N SER A 155 -22.48 -1.84 -7.94
CA SER A 155 -23.83 -1.61 -7.39
C SER A 155 -24.21 -2.61 -6.28
N VAL A 156 -23.22 -3.06 -5.51
CA VAL A 156 -23.46 -3.90 -4.33
C VAL A 156 -24.14 -3.03 -3.26
N SER A 157 -25.36 -3.42 -2.85
CA SER A 157 -26.08 -2.72 -1.80
C SER A 157 -25.46 -3.04 -0.44
N PHE A 158 -25.10 -2.02 0.31
CA PHE A 158 -24.68 -2.17 1.70
C PHE A 158 -25.90 -2.10 2.62
N PRO A 159 -25.99 -2.96 3.65
CA PRO A 159 -27.00 -2.79 4.68
C PRO A 159 -26.77 -1.44 5.37
N GLU A 160 -27.85 -0.79 5.78
CA GLU A 160 -27.75 0.40 6.62
C GLU A 160 -26.98 0.03 7.90
N SER A 161 -25.77 0.52 8.00
CA SER A 161 -24.89 0.29 9.12
C SER A 161 -24.58 1.60 9.81
N PRO A 162 -24.50 1.63 11.14
CA PRO A 162 -24.08 2.84 11.84
C PRO A 162 -22.72 3.28 11.31
N HIS A 163 -22.60 4.58 10.99
CA HIS A 163 -21.35 5.16 10.54
C HIS A 163 -20.33 5.09 11.67
N PHE A 164 -19.33 4.23 11.52
CA PHE A 164 -18.18 4.24 12.40
C PHE A 164 -17.17 5.28 11.90
N SER A 165 -16.69 6.10 12.81
CA SER A 165 -15.57 7.00 12.51
C SER A 165 -14.35 6.15 12.14
N VAL A 166 -13.82 6.35 10.93
CA VAL A 166 -12.60 5.67 10.49
C VAL A 166 -11.43 6.24 11.28
N MET A 167 -10.85 5.43 12.18
CA MET A 167 -9.60 5.79 12.84
C MET A 167 -8.46 5.76 11.81
N GLY A 168 -7.62 6.79 11.79
CA GLY A 168 -6.43 6.84 10.92
C GLY A 168 -6.60 7.64 9.63
N VAL A 169 -7.67 8.41 9.49
CA VAL A 169 -7.78 9.36 8.38
C VAL A 169 -6.61 10.35 8.42
N ILE A 170 -5.91 10.51 7.30
CA ILE A 170 -4.96 11.62 7.13
C ILE A 170 -5.77 12.89 6.98
N ASP A 171 -6.09 13.52 8.09
CA ASP A 171 -6.78 14.80 8.14
C ASP A 171 -5.77 15.97 8.16
N ARG A 172 -6.30 17.19 8.08
CA ARG A 172 -5.47 18.40 8.17
C ARG A 172 -4.67 18.48 9.47
N ALA A 173 -5.18 17.94 10.58
CA ALA A 173 -4.48 17.93 11.85
C ALA A 173 -3.32 16.93 11.84
N THR A 174 -3.48 15.80 11.19
CA THR A 174 -2.41 14.82 10.97
C THR A 174 -1.29 15.40 10.10
N VAL A 175 -1.65 16.08 9.00
CA VAL A 175 -0.68 16.79 8.15
C VAL A 175 0.07 17.85 8.93
N ARG A 176 -0.63 18.74 9.63
CA ARG A 176 -0.01 19.82 10.44
C ARG A 176 0.92 19.29 11.55
N ARG A 177 0.56 18.19 12.23
CA ARG A 177 1.42 17.56 13.23
C ARG A 177 2.73 17.06 12.62
N ASN A 178 2.65 16.47 11.43
CA ASN A 178 3.82 15.99 10.72
C ASN A 178 4.63 17.15 10.12
N GLU A 179 3.99 18.20 9.60
CA GLU A 179 4.67 19.42 9.16
C GLU A 179 5.47 20.06 10.29
N ALA A 180 4.91 20.15 11.49
CA ALA A 180 5.64 20.67 12.66
C ALA A 180 6.87 19.83 13.04
N GLN A 181 6.86 18.54 12.69
CA GLN A 181 8.01 17.64 12.85
C GLN A 181 9.00 17.73 11.69
N LEU A 182 8.50 17.97 10.47
CA LEU A 182 9.30 18.08 9.25
C LEU A 182 10.05 19.43 9.19
N TRP A 183 9.41 20.51 9.66
CA TRP A 183 9.96 21.86 9.68
C TRP A 183 10.10 22.35 11.14
N PRO A 184 11.22 22.07 11.81
CA PRO A 184 11.47 22.72 13.08
C PRO A 184 11.44 24.23 12.87
N ARG A 185 10.70 24.95 13.72
CA ARG A 185 10.66 26.41 13.68
C ARG A 185 12.11 26.91 13.70
N ARG A 186 12.47 27.70 12.67
CA ARG A 186 13.77 28.39 12.70
C ARG A 186 13.79 29.25 13.98
N PRO A 187 14.93 29.26 14.69
CA PRO A 187 15.09 30.10 15.89
C PRO A 187 14.87 31.55 15.56
#